data_3d8adaae7c756907da17b3df43842a65
#
_entry.id   3d8adaae7c756907da17b3df43842a65
#
_cell.length_a   1.000
_cell.length_b   1.000
_cell.length_c   1.000
_cell.angle_alpha   90.00
_cell.angle_beta   90.00
_cell.angle_gamma   90.00
#
_symmetry.space_group_name_H-M   'P 1'
#
loop_
_entity.id
_entity.type
_entity.pdbx_description
1 polymer ?
#
loop_
_entity_poly.entity_id
_entity_poly.type
_entity_poly.pdbx_seq_one_letter_code
_entity_poly.pdbx_strand_id
1 'polypeptide(L)'
;MTTDTKAAVILAHLRLSVSDLAGAVDFFESIGGERDTQREGFTVVELRDHTRLQLTQSPEPITTASALQFDFKVEDIDAAWQAYVTKGLNPSDIARRNPGHDSFVLTGPDGCEVKINSGFNRA
;
A
#
# COMPACT_ATOMS: atom_id res chain seq x y z
N MET A 1 3.71 23.19 -21.61
CA MET A 1 3.51 23.52 -20.54
C MET A 1 4.12 22.83 -19.53
N THR A 2 4.44 23.27 -18.70
CA THR A 2 5.09 22.67 -17.86
C THR A 2 4.35 22.34 -16.79
N THR A 3 4.52 21.33 -16.31
CA THR A 3 4.01 20.98 -15.27
C THR A 3 4.82 21.26 -14.23
N ASP A 4 4.75 22.23 -13.67
CA ASP A 4 5.56 22.46 -12.65
C ASP A 4 5.29 21.72 -11.51
N THR A 5 6.21 21.12 -10.95
CA THR A 5 6.12 20.57 -9.69
C THR A 5 6.29 21.64 -8.74
N LYS A 6 5.34 21.92 -7.93
CA LYS A 6 5.48 22.98 -7.00
C LYS A 6 6.31 22.62 -5.84
N ALA A 7 6.23 21.39 -5.38
CA ALA A 7 7.01 20.97 -4.23
C ALA A 7 8.41 20.56 -4.65
N ALA A 8 9.38 20.87 -3.85
CA ALA A 8 10.77 20.54 -4.16
C ALA A 8 11.20 19.18 -3.63
N VAL A 9 10.34 18.48 -2.89
CA VAL A 9 10.70 17.19 -2.31
C VAL A 9 9.85 16.08 -2.90
N ILE A 10 10.40 14.88 -2.90
CA ILE A 10 9.76 13.69 -3.41
C ILE A 10 9.86 12.64 -2.32
N LEU A 11 8.81 11.87 -2.11
CA LEU A 11 8.87 10.78 -1.15
C LEU A 11 9.71 9.65 -1.75
N ALA A 12 10.84 9.36 -1.15
CA ALA A 12 11.73 8.33 -1.66
C ALA A 12 11.42 6.98 -1.02
N HIS A 13 11.34 6.94 0.31
CA HIS A 13 11.13 5.70 1.05
C HIS A 13 10.15 5.90 2.18
N LEU A 14 9.41 4.84 2.48
CA LEU A 14 8.62 4.76 3.69
C LEU A 14 9.15 3.57 4.45
N ARG A 15 9.47 3.73 5.72
CA ARG A 15 10.04 2.66 6.54
C ARG A 15 9.01 2.11 7.49
N LEU A 16 8.95 0.80 7.58
CA LEU A 16 7.97 0.13 8.41
C LEU A 16 8.58 -1.08 9.09
N SER A 17 8.44 -1.16 10.40
CA SER A 17 8.81 -2.37 11.13
C SER A 17 7.59 -3.27 11.19
N VAL A 18 7.78 -4.55 10.97
CA VAL A 18 6.67 -5.51 10.91
C VAL A 18 6.97 -6.72 11.75
N SER A 19 5.95 -7.36 12.28
CA SER A 19 6.10 -8.55 13.10
C SER A 19 6.50 -9.79 12.30
N ASP A 20 6.06 -9.84 11.03
CA ASP A 20 6.31 -10.98 10.15
C ASP A 20 6.76 -10.42 8.81
N LEU A 21 8.05 -10.36 8.62
CA LEU A 21 8.61 -9.75 7.41
C LEU A 21 8.17 -10.49 6.15
N ALA A 22 8.24 -11.83 6.15
CA ALA A 22 7.85 -12.60 4.98
C ALA A 22 6.39 -12.37 4.62
N GLY A 23 5.51 -12.38 5.62
CA GLY A 23 4.09 -12.14 5.39
C GLY A 23 3.82 -10.72 4.90
N ALA A 24 4.55 -9.74 5.43
CA ALA A 24 4.39 -8.35 5.00
C ALA A 24 4.83 -8.17 3.55
N VAL A 25 5.96 -8.78 3.17
CA VAL A 25 6.43 -8.71 1.79
C VAL A 25 5.40 -9.35 0.85
N ASP A 26 4.88 -10.51 1.23
CA ASP A 26 3.88 -11.20 0.41
C ASP A 26 2.63 -10.33 0.26
N PHE A 27 2.22 -9.65 1.33
CA PHE A 27 1.05 -8.78 1.24
C PHE A 27 1.29 -7.65 0.22
N PHE A 28 2.41 -6.93 0.35
CA PHE A 28 2.66 -5.79 -0.54
C PHE A 28 2.90 -6.24 -1.98
N GLU A 29 3.48 -7.43 -2.18
CA GLU A 29 3.60 -7.95 -3.55
C GLU A 29 2.23 -8.30 -4.11
N SER A 30 1.34 -8.83 -3.28
CA SER A 30 0.02 -9.25 -3.78
C SER A 30 -0.84 -8.07 -4.19
N ILE A 31 -0.58 -6.87 -3.69
CA ILE A 31 -1.33 -5.70 -4.12
C ILE A 31 -0.62 -4.89 -5.20
N GLY A 32 0.53 -5.37 -5.67
CA GLY A 32 1.18 -4.77 -6.84
C GLY A 32 2.61 -4.29 -6.64
N GLY A 33 3.16 -4.40 -5.45
CA GLY A 33 4.56 -4.03 -5.24
C GLY A 33 5.51 -5.05 -5.82
N GLU A 34 6.75 -4.66 -6.02
CA GLU A 34 7.76 -5.57 -6.55
C GLU A 34 8.95 -5.62 -5.61
N ARG A 35 9.37 -6.83 -5.28
CA ARG A 35 10.52 -7.02 -4.39
C ARG A 35 11.78 -6.54 -5.12
N ASP A 36 12.52 -5.66 -4.46
CA ASP A 36 13.71 -5.09 -5.06
C ASP A 36 14.96 -5.65 -4.41
N THR A 37 15.17 -5.37 -3.14
CA THR A 37 16.35 -5.82 -2.41
C THR A 37 15.92 -6.64 -1.21
N GLN A 38 16.61 -7.74 -0.96
CA GLN A 38 16.27 -8.59 0.16
C GLN A 38 17.54 -8.92 0.94
N ARG A 39 17.51 -8.71 2.24
CA ARG A 39 18.59 -9.10 3.14
C ARG A 39 17.97 -9.72 4.37
N GLU A 40 18.79 -10.31 5.21
CA GLU A 40 18.25 -10.89 6.42
C GLU A 40 17.62 -9.80 7.27
N GLY A 41 16.34 -9.94 7.61
CA GLY A 41 15.61 -8.98 8.43
C GLY A 41 15.20 -7.71 7.73
N PHE A 42 15.36 -7.63 6.41
CA PHE A 42 15.13 -6.39 5.68
C PHE A 42 14.78 -6.67 4.22
N THR A 43 13.72 -6.07 3.73
CA THR A 43 13.33 -6.19 2.32
C THR A 43 12.81 -4.86 1.84
N VAL A 44 13.16 -4.51 0.61
CA VAL A 44 12.62 -3.32 -0.05
C VAL A 44 11.61 -3.78 -1.08
N VAL A 45 10.43 -3.17 -1.03
CA VAL A 45 9.40 -3.41 -2.04
C VAL A 45 9.21 -2.11 -2.79
N GLU A 46 9.39 -2.17 -4.11
CA GLU A 46 9.25 -0.98 -4.94
C GLU A 46 7.81 -0.80 -5.37
N LEU A 47 7.34 0.43 -5.30
CA LEU A 47 6.04 0.83 -5.82
C LEU A 47 6.26 1.66 -7.07
N ARG A 48 5.17 2.02 -7.75
CA ARG A 48 5.27 2.85 -8.95
C ARG A 48 5.94 4.19 -8.61
N ASP A 49 6.59 4.78 -9.59
CA ASP A 49 7.21 6.10 -9.50
C ASP A 49 8.33 6.16 -8.48
N HIS A 50 9.06 5.05 -8.35
CA HIS A 50 10.30 4.98 -7.56
C HIS A 50 10.11 5.13 -6.05
N THR A 51 8.88 5.11 -5.55
CA THR A 51 8.66 5.07 -4.11
C THR A 51 8.93 3.65 -3.62
N ARG A 52 9.64 3.52 -2.52
CA ARG A 52 9.97 2.21 -1.98
C ARG A 52 9.57 2.07 -0.54
N LEU A 53 9.09 0.89 -0.21
CA LEU A 53 8.82 0.53 1.18
C LEU A 53 10.02 -0.24 1.70
N GLN A 54 10.59 0.21 2.81
CA GLN A 54 11.67 -0.53 3.46
C GLN A 54 11.06 -1.24 4.65
N LEU A 55 10.95 -2.56 4.55
CA LEU A 55 10.31 -3.37 5.57
C LEU A 55 11.41 -4.03 6.42
N THR A 56 11.30 -3.90 7.72
CA THR A 56 12.28 -4.44 8.66
C THR A 56 11.59 -5.34 9.64
N GLN A 57 12.19 -6.49 9.92
CA GLN A 57 11.65 -7.41 10.91
C GLN A 57 11.79 -6.79 12.29
N SER A 58 10.68 -6.64 12.99
CA SER A 58 10.72 -6.15 14.36
C SER A 58 11.37 -7.22 15.25
N PRO A 59 12.23 -6.83 16.20
CA PRO A 59 12.83 -7.81 17.09
C PRO A 59 11.82 -8.43 18.04
N GLU A 60 10.68 -7.76 18.26
CA GLU A 60 9.62 -8.29 19.10
C GLU A 60 8.29 -8.14 18.38
N PRO A 61 7.32 -9.00 18.67
CA PRO A 61 6.03 -8.91 18.01
C PRO A 61 5.36 -7.56 18.27
N ILE A 62 4.72 -7.02 17.25
CA ILE A 62 3.96 -5.79 17.38
C ILE A 62 2.55 -6.22 17.78
N THR A 63 2.15 -5.89 19.00
CA THR A 63 0.89 -6.37 19.54
C THR A 63 -0.23 -5.35 19.50
N THR A 64 0.10 -4.11 19.14
CA THR A 64 -0.91 -3.07 19.04
C THR A 64 -1.13 -2.78 17.57
N ALA A 65 -2.38 -2.64 17.18
CA ALA A 65 -2.68 -2.32 15.78
C ALA A 65 -1.93 -1.04 15.41
N SER A 66 -1.34 -1.06 14.23
CA SER A 66 -0.56 0.07 13.79
C SER A 66 -1.44 1.27 13.54
N ALA A 67 -1.01 2.44 13.97
CA ALA A 67 -1.67 3.67 13.63
C ALA A 67 -1.35 4.11 12.22
N LEU A 68 -0.41 3.45 11.57
CA LEU A 68 -0.02 3.81 10.22
C LEU A 68 -1.12 3.42 9.24
N GLN A 69 -1.43 4.32 8.36
CA GLN A 69 -2.42 4.06 7.32
C GLN A 69 -1.77 4.29 5.98
N PHE A 70 -2.03 3.41 5.04
CA PHE A 70 -1.56 3.57 3.68
C PHE A 70 -2.73 4.01 2.80
N ASP A 71 -2.43 4.78 1.79
CA ASP A 71 -3.43 5.22 0.82
C ASP A 71 -2.79 5.07 -0.55
N PHE A 72 -3.12 4.00 -1.24
CA PHE A 72 -2.57 3.70 -2.55
C PHE A 72 -3.58 3.99 -3.64
N LYS A 73 -3.10 4.44 -4.79
CA LYS A 73 -3.96 4.69 -5.93
C LYS A 73 -3.77 3.61 -6.96
N VAL A 74 -4.87 3.16 -7.55
CA VAL A 74 -4.85 2.23 -8.68
C VAL A 74 -5.59 2.86 -9.84
N GLU A 75 -5.32 2.38 -11.06
CA GLU A 75 -5.97 2.95 -12.22
C GLU A 75 -7.39 2.44 -12.40
N ASP A 76 -7.61 1.18 -12.11
CA ASP A 76 -8.93 0.56 -12.29
C ASP A 76 -9.32 -0.09 -10.99
N ILE A 77 -10.14 0.58 -10.21
CA ILE A 77 -10.47 0.12 -8.88
C ILE A 77 -11.33 -1.16 -8.89
N ASP A 78 -12.15 -1.32 -9.89
CA ASP A 78 -12.99 -2.53 -9.98
C ASP A 78 -12.13 -3.74 -10.30
N ALA A 79 -11.17 -3.59 -11.20
CA ALA A 79 -10.26 -4.67 -11.52
C ALA A 79 -9.37 -5.03 -10.34
N ALA A 80 -8.90 -4.01 -9.60
CA ALA A 80 -8.09 -4.25 -8.42
C ALA A 80 -8.89 -4.99 -7.36
N TRP A 81 -10.14 -4.58 -7.12
CA TRP A 81 -11.00 -5.20 -6.14
C TRP A 81 -11.20 -6.69 -6.47
N GLN A 82 -11.49 -7.00 -7.73
CA GLN A 82 -11.69 -8.38 -8.16
C GLN A 82 -10.40 -9.20 -7.99
N ALA A 83 -9.27 -8.62 -8.35
CA ALA A 83 -7.99 -9.32 -8.21
C ALA A 83 -7.70 -9.63 -6.74
N TYR A 84 -8.01 -8.68 -5.84
CA TYR A 84 -7.72 -8.89 -4.43
C TYR A 84 -8.69 -9.89 -3.79
N VAL A 85 -9.94 -9.94 -4.24
CA VAL A 85 -10.87 -10.98 -3.83
C VAL A 85 -10.33 -12.34 -4.23
N THR A 86 -9.87 -12.46 -5.47
CA THR A 86 -9.34 -13.73 -5.98
C THR A 86 -8.12 -14.17 -5.18
N LYS A 87 -7.32 -13.23 -4.69
CA LYS A 87 -6.14 -13.53 -3.90
C LYS A 87 -6.44 -13.78 -2.42
N GLY A 88 -7.71 -13.69 -2.03
CA GLY A 88 -8.10 -13.94 -0.64
C GLY A 88 -7.83 -12.81 0.32
N LEU A 89 -7.70 -11.59 -0.17
CA LEU A 89 -7.36 -10.44 0.68
C LEU A 89 -8.55 -9.81 1.37
N ASN A 90 -9.76 -10.23 1.04
CA ASN A 90 -10.99 -9.78 1.69
C ASN A 90 -11.18 -8.27 1.71
N PRO A 91 -11.19 -7.62 0.54
CA PRO A 91 -11.39 -6.17 0.52
C PRO A 91 -12.79 -5.79 0.99
N SER A 92 -12.93 -4.63 1.61
CA SER A 92 -14.24 -4.11 1.95
C SER A 92 -15.01 -3.79 0.66
N ASP A 93 -16.30 -3.48 0.79
CA ASP A 93 -17.07 -3.04 -0.37
C ASP A 93 -16.49 -1.73 -0.88
N ILE A 94 -16.63 -1.48 -2.17
CA ILE A 94 -16.16 -0.24 -2.75
C ILE A 94 -17.12 0.88 -2.38
N ALA A 95 -16.60 1.93 -1.75
CA ALA A 95 -17.37 3.13 -1.48
C ALA A 95 -17.24 4.04 -2.69
N ARG A 96 -18.36 4.42 -3.29
CA ARG A 96 -18.36 5.26 -4.48
C ARG A 96 -18.64 6.69 -4.10
N ARG A 97 -17.87 7.61 -4.64
CA ARG A 97 -18.06 9.03 -4.38
C ARG A 97 -17.89 9.82 -5.67
N ASN A 98 -18.76 10.80 -5.85
CA ASN A 98 -18.68 11.65 -7.02
C ASN A 98 -19.29 13.01 -6.70
N PRO A 99 -18.50 14.06 -6.43
CA PRO A 99 -17.02 14.04 -6.52
C PRO A 99 -16.38 13.34 -5.33
N GLY A 100 -15.18 12.89 -5.52
CA GLY A 100 -14.41 12.22 -4.50
C GLY A 100 -13.66 11.04 -5.05
N HIS A 101 -13.18 10.19 -4.16
CA HIS A 101 -12.46 8.98 -4.55
C HIS A 101 -13.35 7.78 -4.32
N ASP A 102 -13.41 6.87 -5.28
CA ASP A 102 -13.92 5.55 -5.01
C ASP A 102 -12.82 4.83 -4.25
N SER A 103 -13.17 4.08 -3.24
CA SER A 103 -12.16 3.45 -2.42
C SER A 103 -12.66 2.21 -1.73
N PHE A 104 -11.73 1.36 -1.31
CA PHE A 104 -12.01 0.26 -0.40
C PHE A 104 -10.79 0.08 0.49
N VAL A 105 -10.92 -0.75 1.52
CA VAL A 105 -9.83 -0.96 2.46
C VAL A 105 -9.48 -2.43 2.59
N LEU A 106 -8.21 -2.66 2.88
CA LEU A 106 -7.66 -3.97 3.22
C LEU A 106 -7.04 -3.86 4.60
N THR A 107 -6.90 -4.99 5.27
CA THR A 107 -6.12 -5.04 6.50
C THR A 107 -4.73 -5.54 6.14
N GLY A 108 -3.75 -4.73 6.41
CA GLY A 108 -2.37 -5.04 6.07
C GLY A 108 -1.60 -5.63 7.25
N PRO A 109 -0.27 -5.66 7.15
CA PRO A 109 0.57 -6.23 8.20
C PRO A 109 0.33 -5.56 9.54
N ASP A 110 0.28 -6.38 10.59
CA ASP A 110 0.07 -5.91 11.96
C ASP A 110 -1.21 -5.10 12.13
N GLY A 111 -2.21 -5.38 11.30
CA GLY A 111 -3.51 -4.73 11.41
C GLY A 111 -3.57 -3.33 10.86
N CYS A 112 -2.56 -2.88 10.13
CA CYS A 112 -2.61 -1.53 9.58
C CYS A 112 -3.69 -1.42 8.51
N GLU A 113 -4.27 -0.24 8.39
CA GLU A 113 -5.29 -0.02 7.37
C GLU A 113 -4.62 0.33 6.05
N VAL A 114 -5.02 -0.35 5.00
CA VAL A 114 -4.50 -0.08 3.67
C VAL A 114 -5.68 0.31 2.79
N LYS A 115 -5.73 1.58 2.41
CA LYS A 115 -6.81 2.10 1.59
C LYS A 115 -6.36 2.11 0.14
N ILE A 116 -7.25 1.67 -0.73
CA ILE A 116 -7.01 1.67 -2.18
C ILE A 116 -8.01 2.62 -2.79
N ASN A 117 -7.57 3.56 -3.59
CA ASN A 117 -8.47 4.52 -4.22
C ASN A 117 -8.22 4.65 -5.71
N SER A 118 -9.20 5.21 -6.39
CA SER A 118 -9.16 5.33 -7.85
C SER A 118 -8.59 6.65 -8.33
N GLY A 119 -8.21 7.52 -7.41
CA GLY A 119 -7.97 8.90 -7.77
C GLY A 119 -9.26 9.69 -7.65
N PHE A 120 -9.21 10.97 -7.86
CA PHE A 120 -10.36 11.83 -7.61
C PHE A 120 -11.34 11.81 -8.78
N ASN A 121 -12.61 11.51 -8.48
CA ASN A 121 -13.67 11.55 -9.47
C ASN A 121 -14.26 12.95 -9.48
N ARG A 122 -14.44 13.50 -10.65
CA ARG A 122 -15.03 14.83 -10.77
C ARG A 122 -16.47 14.70 -11.20
N ALA A 123 -17.29 15.52 -10.63
CA ALA A 123 -18.72 15.47 -10.96
C ALA A 123 -18.98 15.96 -12.38
#